data_d33f12cebe7194fe84533df5d00b46a9
#
_entry.id   d33f12cebe7194fe84533df5d00b46a9
#
_cell.length_a   1.000
_cell.length_b   1.000
_cell.length_c   1.000
_cell.angle_alpha   90.00
_cell.angle_beta   90.00
_cell.angle_gamma   90.00
#
_symmetry.space_group_name_H-M   'P 1'
#
loop_
_entity.id
_entity.type
_entity.pdbx_description
1 polymer ?
#
loop_
_entity_poly.entity_id
_entity_poly.type
_entity_poly.pdbx_seq_one_letter_code
_entity_poly.pdbx_strand_id
1 'polypeptide(L)'
;MKKLYFIILFCIASLGYSQDTPTNGDIEGFKLYPNPVTSGKIFINTAQNAPKKVLIFDVLGNKVMEATIIGTELNLSDIDAGIYVIRVYEKDKMVTRKLIVK
;
A
#
# COMPACT_ATOMS: atom_id res chain seq x y z
N MET A 1 -16.62 39.38 -16.68
CA MET A 1 -15.75 39.49 -15.52
C MET A 1 -16.14 38.53 -14.38
N LYS A 2 -17.41 38.41 -14.06
CA LYS A 2 -17.85 37.48 -13.01
C LYS A 2 -17.52 36.02 -13.31
N LYS A 3 -17.51 35.62 -14.58
CA LYS A 3 -17.20 34.25 -14.97
C LYS A 3 -15.74 33.87 -14.71
N LEU A 4 -14.84 34.83 -14.78
CA LEU A 4 -13.42 34.60 -14.54
C LEU A 4 -13.15 34.25 -13.07
N TYR A 5 -13.84 34.93 -12.16
CA TYR A 5 -13.71 34.67 -10.73
C TYR A 5 -14.22 33.28 -10.35
N PHE A 6 -15.28 32.82 -10.99
CA PHE A 6 -15.82 31.48 -10.74
C PHE A 6 -14.82 30.38 -11.11
N ILE A 7 -14.13 30.53 -12.22
CA ILE A 7 -13.14 29.55 -12.66
C ILE A 7 -11.95 29.51 -11.70
N ILE A 8 -11.49 30.66 -11.24
CA ILE A 8 -10.38 30.76 -10.30
C ILE A 8 -10.74 30.12 -8.97
N LEU A 9 -11.94 30.38 -8.48
CA LEU A 9 -12.42 29.80 -7.23
C LEU A 9 -12.51 28.26 -7.31
N PHE A 10 -12.97 27.75 -8.44
CA PHE A 10 -13.07 26.33 -8.69
C PHE A 10 -11.68 25.64 -8.69
N CYS A 11 -10.69 26.29 -9.32
CA CYS A 11 -9.33 25.76 -9.34
C CYS A 11 -8.70 25.72 -7.95
N ILE A 12 -8.94 26.72 -7.12
CA ILE A 12 -8.45 26.76 -5.74
C ILE A 12 -9.08 25.65 -4.92
N ALA A 13 -10.36 25.39 -5.08
CA ALA A 13 -11.05 24.30 -4.39
C ALA A 13 -10.49 22.93 -4.77
N SER A 14 -10.16 22.73 -6.05
CA SER A 14 -9.55 21.48 -6.51
C SER A 14 -8.18 21.24 -5.90
N LEU A 15 -7.38 22.28 -5.75
CA LEU A 15 -6.06 22.17 -5.13
C LEU A 15 -6.18 21.86 -3.63
N GLY A 16 -7.21 22.38 -2.97
CA GLY A 16 -7.45 22.08 -1.56
C GLY A 16 -7.73 20.60 -1.33
N TYR A 17 -8.48 19.96 -2.21
CA TYR A 17 -8.80 18.54 -2.07
C TYR A 17 -7.57 17.65 -2.23
N SER A 18 -6.63 18.02 -3.06
CA SER A 18 -5.45 17.20 -3.29
C SER A 18 -4.50 17.17 -2.09
N GLN A 19 -4.63 18.12 -1.16
CA GLN A 19 -3.81 18.15 0.04
C GLN A 19 -4.31 17.22 1.14
N ASP A 20 -5.56 16.81 1.08
CA ASP A 20 -6.17 15.92 2.06
C ASP A 20 -6.01 14.46 1.73
N THR A 21 -5.39 14.12 0.60
CA THR A 21 -5.10 12.74 0.28
C THR A 21 -4.07 12.21 1.28
N PRO A 22 -4.39 11.08 1.97
CA PRO A 22 -3.39 10.47 2.84
C PRO A 22 -2.19 10.14 1.97
N THR A 23 -1.10 10.83 2.21
CA THR A 23 0.16 10.49 1.61
C THR A 23 0.43 9.04 1.97
N ASN A 24 0.98 8.28 1.03
CA ASN A 24 1.66 7.05 1.34
C ASN A 24 2.71 7.41 2.38
N GLY A 25 2.25 7.64 3.61
CA GLY A 25 3.13 7.93 4.70
C GLY A 25 3.97 6.72 4.91
N ASP A 26 5.23 6.85 4.68
CA ASP A 26 6.12 5.75 4.85
C ASP A 26 6.04 5.27 6.29
N ILE A 27 5.80 3.97 6.44
CA ILE A 27 5.93 3.34 7.74
C ILE A 27 7.42 3.32 8.07
N GLU A 28 7.78 3.91 9.17
CA GLU A 28 9.17 4.01 9.58
C GLU A 28 9.82 2.63 9.67
N GLY A 29 11.00 2.48 9.09
CA GLY A 29 11.73 1.22 9.12
C GLY A 29 11.13 0.12 8.26
N PHE A 30 10.24 0.45 7.33
CA PHE A 30 9.57 -0.54 6.49
C PHE A 30 10.57 -1.28 5.62
N LYS A 31 10.50 -2.63 5.69
CA LYS A 31 11.26 -3.52 4.83
C LYS A 31 10.40 -4.69 4.42
N LEU A 32 10.45 -5.02 3.16
CA LEU A 32 9.72 -6.15 2.58
C LEU A 32 10.73 -7.01 1.82
N TYR A 33 10.86 -8.29 2.23
CA TYR A 33 11.84 -9.17 1.60
C TYR A 33 11.44 -10.64 1.79
N PRO A 34 11.93 -11.53 0.92
CA PRO A 34 12.59 -11.28 -0.35
C PRO A 34 11.58 -10.81 -1.40
N ASN A 35 12.06 -10.03 -2.35
CA ASN A 35 11.24 -9.59 -3.47
C ASN A 35 12.14 -9.51 -4.70
N PRO A 36 12.09 -10.48 -5.64
CA PRO A 36 11.05 -11.50 -5.84
C PRO A 36 10.99 -12.58 -4.75
N VAL A 37 9.76 -13.09 -4.56
CA VAL A 37 9.49 -14.16 -3.60
C VAL A 37 9.71 -15.51 -4.27
N THR A 38 10.53 -16.37 -3.68
CA THR A 38 10.81 -17.70 -4.23
C THR A 38 10.44 -18.84 -3.29
N SER A 39 10.27 -18.54 -2.01
CA SER A 39 10.05 -19.55 -0.98
C SER A 39 8.61 -19.63 -0.46
N GLY A 40 7.70 -18.87 -1.05
CA GLY A 40 6.31 -18.86 -0.60
C GLY A 40 6.06 -18.05 0.66
N LYS A 41 7.02 -17.28 1.13
CA LYS A 41 6.82 -16.37 2.27
C LYS A 41 7.64 -15.10 2.12
N ILE A 42 7.12 -14.05 2.74
CA ILE A 42 7.81 -12.77 2.83
C ILE A 42 7.85 -12.33 4.27
N PHE A 43 8.77 -11.42 4.54
CA PHE A 43 8.92 -10.77 5.83
C PHE A 43 8.66 -9.28 5.68
N ILE A 44 7.87 -8.74 6.58
CA ILE A 44 7.51 -7.33 6.60
C ILE A 44 7.96 -6.78 7.94
N ASN A 45 9.03 -5.99 7.93
CA ASN A 45 9.57 -5.37 9.14
C ASN A 45 9.23 -3.90 9.18
N THR A 46 8.96 -3.40 10.38
CA THR A 46 8.79 -1.97 10.64
C THR A 46 9.48 -1.64 11.95
N ALA A 47 9.73 -0.36 12.19
CA ALA A 47 10.40 0.08 13.42
C ALA A 47 9.61 -0.32 14.67
N GLN A 48 8.28 -0.24 14.62
CA GLN A 48 7.42 -0.53 15.78
C GLN A 48 6.99 -2.00 15.85
N ASN A 49 7.07 -2.70 14.74
CA ASN A 49 6.64 -4.10 14.64
C ASN A 49 5.23 -4.32 15.22
N ALA A 50 4.34 -3.36 14.98
CA ALA A 50 2.96 -3.45 15.41
C ALA A 50 2.17 -4.40 14.51
N PRO A 51 0.97 -4.85 14.94
CA PRO A 51 0.11 -5.64 14.05
C PRO A 51 -0.16 -4.91 12.75
N LYS A 52 -0.19 -5.66 11.64
CA LYS A 52 -0.31 -5.10 10.30
C LYS A 52 -1.43 -5.77 9.55
N LYS A 53 -2.18 -4.98 8.81
CA LYS A 53 -3.16 -5.49 7.85
C LYS A 53 -2.51 -5.46 6.47
N VAL A 54 -2.58 -6.57 5.76
CA VAL A 54 -1.94 -6.72 4.46
C VAL A 54 -3.00 -7.04 3.43
N LEU A 55 -3.00 -6.28 2.34
CA LEU A 55 -3.85 -6.53 1.18
C LEU A 55 -2.95 -6.74 -0.03
N ILE A 56 -3.26 -7.77 -0.82
CA ILE A 56 -2.52 -8.03 -2.05
C ILE A 56 -3.51 -8.03 -3.21
N PHE A 57 -3.15 -7.28 -4.26
CA PHE A 57 -3.96 -7.11 -5.46
C PHE A 57 -3.20 -7.59 -6.68
N ASP A 58 -3.91 -8.14 -7.65
CA ASP A 58 -3.31 -8.45 -8.94
C ASP A 58 -3.21 -7.17 -9.80
N VAL A 59 -2.67 -7.29 -11.01
CA VAL A 59 -2.47 -6.14 -11.89
C VAL A 59 -3.78 -5.53 -12.38
N LEU A 60 -4.88 -6.26 -12.30
CA LEU A 60 -6.19 -5.77 -12.68
C LEU A 60 -6.91 -5.07 -11.53
N GLY A 61 -6.30 -5.07 -10.35
CA GLY A 61 -6.88 -4.43 -9.17
C GLY A 61 -7.76 -5.35 -8.34
N ASN A 62 -7.81 -6.63 -8.64
CA ASN A 62 -8.58 -7.58 -7.84
C ASN A 62 -7.82 -7.96 -6.58
N LYS A 63 -8.50 -7.93 -5.45
CA LYS A 63 -7.90 -8.37 -4.19
C LYS A 63 -7.79 -9.89 -4.20
N VAL A 64 -6.58 -10.40 -4.11
CA VAL A 64 -6.30 -11.84 -4.11
C VAL A 64 -5.97 -12.36 -2.72
N MET A 65 -5.64 -11.49 -1.78
CA MET A 65 -5.33 -11.89 -0.41
C MET A 65 -5.57 -10.74 0.56
N GLU A 66 -6.04 -11.09 1.74
CA GLU A 66 -6.14 -10.16 2.87
C GLU A 66 -5.73 -10.92 4.11
N ALA A 67 -4.84 -10.35 4.90
CA ALA A 67 -4.36 -10.99 6.12
C ALA A 67 -4.00 -9.95 7.16
N THR A 68 -4.10 -10.34 8.44
CA THR A 68 -3.59 -9.54 9.54
C THR A 68 -2.45 -10.34 10.17
N ILE A 69 -1.28 -9.71 10.27
CA ILE A 69 -0.11 -10.36 10.87
C ILE A 69 0.28 -9.63 12.15
N ILE A 70 0.66 -10.40 13.15
CA ILE A 70 1.11 -9.86 14.44
C ILE A 70 2.63 -9.80 14.47
N GLY A 71 3.29 -10.72 13.79
CA GLY A 71 4.75 -10.73 13.66
C GLY A 71 5.20 -10.11 12.34
N THR A 72 6.21 -10.72 11.75
CA THR A 72 6.83 -10.22 10.52
C THR A 72 6.59 -11.13 9.31
N GLU A 73 6.18 -12.37 9.53
CA GLU A 73 6.09 -13.37 8.47
C GLU A 73 4.70 -13.41 7.85
N LEU A 74 4.65 -13.45 6.53
CA LEU A 74 3.41 -13.63 5.77
C LEU A 74 3.60 -14.79 4.79
N ASN A 75 2.69 -15.77 4.87
CA ASN A 75 2.70 -16.93 4.00
C ASN A 75 1.95 -16.61 2.71
N LEU A 76 2.60 -16.82 1.57
CA LEU A 76 2.06 -16.55 0.25
C LEU A 76 1.89 -17.84 -0.58
N SER A 77 1.89 -19.01 0.05
CA SER A 77 1.85 -20.28 -0.70
C SER A 77 0.56 -20.47 -1.49
N ASP A 78 -0.51 -19.74 -1.16
CA ASP A 78 -1.76 -19.81 -1.88
C ASP A 78 -1.85 -18.87 -3.08
N ILE A 79 -0.81 -18.09 -3.33
CA ILE A 79 -0.78 -17.11 -4.41
C ILE A 79 0.07 -17.65 -5.55
N ASP A 80 -0.45 -17.59 -6.77
CA ASP A 80 0.27 -18.03 -7.96
C ASP A 80 1.42 -17.10 -8.29
N ALA A 81 2.38 -17.58 -9.07
CA ALA A 81 3.46 -16.77 -9.57
C ALA A 81 2.90 -15.62 -10.41
N GLY A 82 3.46 -14.44 -10.24
CA GLY A 82 3.00 -13.26 -10.98
C GLY A 82 3.45 -11.96 -10.34
N ILE A 83 2.91 -10.88 -10.88
CA ILE A 83 3.17 -9.53 -10.40
C ILE A 83 1.96 -9.03 -9.66
N TYR A 84 2.19 -8.51 -8.47
CA TYR A 84 1.13 -8.06 -7.56
C TYR A 84 1.48 -6.69 -6.98
N VAL A 85 0.49 -6.07 -6.37
CA VAL A 85 0.66 -4.87 -5.56
C VAL A 85 0.30 -5.25 -4.12
N ILE A 86 1.21 -5.02 -3.20
CA ILE A 86 0.99 -5.27 -1.78
C ILE A 86 0.81 -3.94 -1.06
N ARG A 87 -0.20 -3.88 -0.22
CA ARG A 87 -0.50 -2.71 0.60
C ARG A 87 -0.48 -3.13 2.06
N VAL A 88 0.34 -2.43 2.85
CA VAL A 88 0.52 -2.75 4.25
C VAL A 88 0.06 -1.58 5.10
N TYR A 89 -0.82 -1.86 6.03
CA TYR A 89 -1.32 -0.88 7.01
C TYR A 89 -0.75 -1.20 8.37
N GLU A 90 -0.17 -0.19 9.00
CA GLU A 90 0.26 -0.29 10.40
C GLU A 90 -0.21 0.96 11.10
N LYS A 91 -1.12 0.82 12.08
CA LYS A 91 -1.76 1.95 12.75
C LYS A 91 -2.44 2.84 11.70
N ASP A 92 -2.11 4.12 11.68
CA ASP A 92 -2.70 5.10 10.74
C ASP A 92 -1.85 5.30 9.48
N LYS A 93 -0.84 4.46 9.26
CA LYS A 93 0.07 4.58 8.13
C LYS A 93 -0.11 3.45 7.14
N MET A 94 0.27 3.69 5.90
CA MET A 94 0.10 2.73 4.83
C MET A 94 1.28 2.83 3.86
N VAL A 95 1.73 1.67 3.37
CA VAL A 95 2.78 1.57 2.36
C VAL A 95 2.28 0.67 1.24
N THR A 96 2.56 1.07 0.00
CA THR A 96 2.25 0.29 -1.19
C THR A 96 3.55 -0.06 -1.90
N ARG A 97 3.69 -1.32 -2.27
CA ARG A 97 4.89 -1.82 -2.97
C ARG A 97 4.49 -2.80 -4.06
N LYS A 98 5.36 -2.92 -5.05
CA LYS A 98 5.26 -3.97 -6.05
C LYS A 98 5.77 -5.26 -5.46
N LEU A 99 5.07 -6.36 -5.71
CA LEU A 99 5.45 -7.68 -5.21
C LEU A 99 5.55 -8.64 -6.39
N ILE A 100 6.68 -9.32 -6.52
CA ILE A 100 6.89 -10.30 -7.58
C ILE A 100 6.99 -11.67 -6.93
N VAL A 101 6.14 -12.60 -7.35
CA VAL A 101 6.14 -13.98 -6.86
C VAL A 101 6.61 -14.89 -8.00
N LYS A 102 7.63 -15.65 -7.75
CA LYS A 102 8.18 -16.57 -8.74
C LYS A 102 7.87 -18.03 -8.43
#